data_456cc3cc0f94895ec3f38143a0db2135
#
_entry.id   456cc3cc0f94895ec3f38143a0db2135
#
_cell.length_a   1.000
_cell.length_b   1.000
_cell.length_c   1.000
_cell.angle_alpha   90.00
_cell.angle_beta   90.00
_cell.angle_gamma   90.00
#
_symmetry.space_group_name_H-M   'P 1'
#
loop_
_entity.id
_entity.type
_entity.pdbx_description
1 polymer ?
#
loop_
_entity_poly.entity_id
_entity_poly.type
_entity_poly.pdbx_seq_one_letter_code
_entity_poly.pdbx_strand_id
1 'polypeptide(L)'
;MIFLKTDDEIELLRQSNLLVGKTLAEVAKMIKPGVTTKELDKVAEEFIRDHGAIPTFKGYPSPYGGPFPGTICTSVNEQVVHGIPNDVPLKDGDIISVDCGTLLNGFCGDSAYTFCVGEVGPEIKELLKITKEALYLGIENAVHGKRLGDIGFAIQSHCEAKSYGVVREFVGHGIGREMHEDPQVPNYGRRGTGTMLKKGMCLAIEPMITQGSRQIVMERDGWTVRTNDRKFAAHFEHTVAVGMGKADILSSFEYIEQVLGDKSI
;
A
#
# COMPACT_ATOMS: atom_id res chain seq x y z
N MET A 1 15.03 11.74 11.08
CA MET A 1 14.50 12.21 12.42
C MET A 1 13.01 11.92 12.45
N ILE A 2 12.49 11.38 13.55
CA ILE A 2 11.04 11.06 13.67
C ILE A 2 10.30 12.30 14.16
N PHE A 3 9.30 12.74 13.41
CA PHE A 3 8.45 13.87 13.75
C PHE A 3 7.12 13.36 14.36
N LEU A 4 6.76 13.88 15.52
CA LEU A 4 5.45 13.63 16.12
C LEU A 4 4.48 14.70 15.63
N LYS A 5 3.40 14.29 15.00
CA LYS A 5 2.37 15.16 14.46
C LYS A 5 1.42 15.59 15.59
N THR A 6 0.98 16.84 15.53
CA THR A 6 -0.10 17.35 16.37
C THR A 6 -1.45 16.79 15.93
N ASP A 7 -2.48 16.91 16.76
CA ASP A 7 -3.82 16.44 16.39
C ASP A 7 -4.37 17.19 15.15
N ASP A 8 -4.04 18.48 14.97
CA ASP A 8 -4.39 19.27 13.77
C ASP A 8 -3.64 18.76 12.52
N GLU A 9 -2.36 18.44 12.64
CA GLU A 9 -1.58 17.87 11.53
C GLU A 9 -2.07 16.46 11.14
N ILE A 10 -2.49 15.65 12.10
CA ILE A 10 -3.11 14.34 11.86
C ILE A 10 -4.41 14.50 11.07
N GLU A 11 -5.21 15.55 11.35
CA GLU A 11 -6.43 15.80 10.59
C GLU A 11 -6.15 16.21 9.14
N LEU A 12 -5.10 17.00 8.90
CA LEU A 12 -4.64 17.32 7.52
C LEU A 12 -4.14 16.07 6.78
N LEU A 13 -3.39 15.19 7.46
CA LEU A 13 -3.01 13.88 6.93
C LEU A 13 -4.24 13.04 6.58
N ARG A 14 -5.27 13.02 7.47
CA ARG A 14 -6.52 12.30 7.22
C ARG A 14 -7.21 12.80 5.94
N GLN A 15 -7.30 14.11 5.72
CA GLN A 15 -7.92 14.66 4.51
C GLN A 15 -7.22 14.15 3.24
N SER A 16 -5.89 14.13 3.22
CA SER A 16 -5.12 13.60 2.10
C SER A 16 -5.35 12.10 1.92
N ASN A 17 -5.33 11.33 3.00
CA ASN A 17 -5.55 9.89 2.98
C ASN A 17 -6.97 9.48 2.55
N LEU A 18 -7.99 10.23 2.95
CA LEU A 18 -9.36 10.00 2.48
C LEU A 18 -9.50 10.31 0.99
N LEU A 19 -8.74 11.29 0.47
CA LEU A 19 -8.69 11.54 -0.97
C LEU A 19 -8.04 10.36 -1.72
N VAL A 20 -6.97 9.76 -1.16
CA VAL A 20 -6.39 8.52 -1.72
C VAL A 20 -7.45 7.42 -1.80
N GLY A 21 -8.17 7.15 -0.71
CA GLY A 21 -9.24 6.13 -0.70
C GLY A 21 -10.33 6.39 -1.76
N LYS A 22 -10.73 7.65 -1.95
CA LYS A 22 -11.67 8.04 -3.03
C LYS A 22 -11.07 7.84 -4.42
N THR A 23 -9.79 8.18 -4.61
CA THR A 23 -9.08 7.95 -5.88
C THR A 23 -9.03 6.47 -6.23
N LEU A 24 -8.69 5.61 -5.25
CA LEU A 24 -8.70 4.16 -5.44
C LEU A 24 -10.10 3.62 -5.75
N ALA A 25 -11.15 4.23 -5.20
CA ALA A 25 -12.54 3.88 -5.53
C ALA A 25 -12.92 4.26 -6.98
N GLU A 26 -12.45 5.41 -7.49
CA GLU A 26 -12.63 5.77 -8.90
C GLU A 26 -11.88 4.78 -9.83
N VAL A 27 -10.66 4.41 -9.47
CA VAL A 27 -9.91 3.36 -10.19
C VAL A 27 -10.66 2.03 -10.14
N ALA A 28 -11.20 1.63 -8.99
CA ALA A 28 -11.96 0.38 -8.81
C ALA A 28 -13.15 0.26 -9.80
N LYS A 29 -13.85 1.36 -10.11
CA LYS A 29 -14.96 1.38 -11.09
C LYS A 29 -14.53 0.99 -12.50
N MET A 30 -13.25 1.18 -12.82
CA MET A 30 -12.69 0.91 -14.14
C MET A 30 -12.09 -0.49 -14.27
N ILE A 31 -11.77 -1.16 -13.15
CA ILE A 31 -11.06 -2.45 -13.16
C ILE A 31 -11.95 -3.56 -13.71
N LYS A 32 -11.59 -4.03 -14.91
CA LYS A 32 -12.23 -5.15 -15.61
C LYS A 32 -11.29 -5.70 -16.68
N PRO A 33 -11.52 -6.93 -17.19
CA PRO A 33 -10.77 -7.42 -18.35
C PRO A 33 -10.83 -6.46 -19.53
N GLY A 34 -9.68 -6.23 -20.17
CA GLY A 34 -9.52 -5.37 -21.33
C GLY A 34 -9.11 -3.93 -21.03
N VAL A 35 -9.21 -3.45 -19.79
CA VAL A 35 -8.69 -2.12 -19.42
C VAL A 35 -7.17 -2.16 -19.28
N THR A 36 -6.49 -1.09 -19.61
CA THR A 36 -5.04 -0.94 -19.45
C THR A 36 -4.72 -0.23 -18.13
N THR A 37 -3.57 -0.52 -17.54
CA THR A 37 -3.15 0.17 -16.33
C THR A 37 -2.86 1.66 -16.55
N LYS A 38 -2.57 2.05 -17.80
CA LYS A 38 -2.41 3.46 -18.19
C LYS A 38 -3.74 4.22 -18.22
N GLU A 39 -4.85 3.56 -18.56
CA GLU A 39 -6.18 4.15 -18.43
C GLU A 39 -6.54 4.37 -16.96
N LEU A 40 -6.19 3.43 -16.07
CA LEU A 40 -6.36 3.59 -14.63
C LEU A 40 -5.54 4.76 -14.08
N ASP A 41 -4.28 4.88 -14.50
CA ASP A 41 -3.39 5.97 -14.12
C ASP A 41 -3.94 7.34 -14.48
N LYS A 42 -4.49 7.45 -15.70
CA LYS A 42 -5.10 8.68 -16.19
C LYS A 42 -6.29 9.10 -15.32
N VAL A 43 -7.18 8.17 -15.00
CA VAL A 43 -8.35 8.45 -14.14
C VAL A 43 -7.91 8.89 -12.74
N ALA A 44 -6.89 8.25 -12.18
CA ALA A 44 -6.33 8.63 -10.88
C ALA A 44 -5.74 10.05 -10.91
N GLU A 45 -4.96 10.40 -11.96
CA GLU A 45 -4.37 11.72 -12.10
C GLU A 45 -5.43 12.82 -12.21
N GLU A 46 -6.41 12.62 -13.08
CA GLU A 46 -7.52 13.56 -13.28
C GLU A 46 -8.26 13.78 -11.95
N PHE A 47 -8.65 12.70 -11.27
CA PHE A 47 -9.40 12.80 -10.01
C PHE A 47 -8.62 13.53 -8.91
N ILE A 48 -7.33 13.20 -8.71
CA ILE A 48 -6.49 13.87 -7.72
C ILE A 48 -6.39 15.37 -8.00
N ARG A 49 -6.14 15.74 -9.26
CA ARG A 49 -5.97 17.15 -9.66
C ARG A 49 -7.27 17.95 -9.56
N ASP A 50 -8.40 17.34 -9.91
CA ASP A 50 -9.73 17.96 -9.81
C ASP A 50 -10.11 18.27 -8.33
N HIS A 51 -9.49 17.55 -7.38
CA HIS A 51 -9.65 17.82 -5.95
C HIS A 51 -8.58 18.75 -5.36
N GLY A 52 -7.79 19.42 -6.21
CA GLY A 52 -6.78 20.39 -5.79
C GLY A 52 -5.53 19.77 -5.13
N ALA A 53 -5.32 18.47 -5.29
CA ALA A 53 -4.16 17.77 -4.76
C ALA A 53 -3.10 17.50 -5.85
N ILE A 54 -1.91 17.09 -5.43
CA ILE A 54 -0.79 16.76 -6.30
C ILE A 54 -0.51 15.25 -6.17
N PRO A 55 -0.43 14.48 -7.28
CA PRO A 55 0.08 13.11 -7.25
C PRO A 55 1.54 13.09 -6.79
N THR A 56 1.88 12.28 -5.79
CA THR A 56 3.22 12.31 -5.20
C THR A 56 4.20 11.33 -5.86
N PHE A 57 3.70 10.30 -6.55
CA PHE A 57 4.58 9.32 -7.21
C PHE A 57 5.08 9.82 -8.57
N LYS A 58 4.26 10.58 -9.30
CA LYS A 58 4.66 11.10 -10.62
C LYS A 58 5.86 12.03 -10.52
N GLY A 59 6.97 11.62 -11.13
CA GLY A 59 8.23 12.36 -11.06
C GLY A 59 9.09 12.03 -9.84
N TYR A 60 8.69 11.05 -9.01
CA TYR A 60 9.47 10.63 -7.85
C TYR A 60 10.85 10.11 -8.29
N PRO A 61 11.96 10.58 -7.68
CA PRO A 61 13.31 10.23 -8.13
C PRO A 61 13.65 8.76 -7.79
N SER A 62 14.40 8.11 -8.68
CA SER A 62 14.98 6.79 -8.43
C SER A 62 16.50 6.84 -8.59
N PRO A 63 17.24 6.11 -7.75
CA PRO A 63 18.67 5.92 -7.96
C PRO A 63 19.01 4.93 -9.07
N TYR A 64 18.03 4.15 -9.56
CA TYR A 64 18.23 3.06 -10.51
C TYR A 64 17.66 3.32 -11.91
N GLY A 65 16.89 4.39 -12.07
CA GLY A 65 16.23 4.73 -13.33
C GLY A 65 15.88 6.21 -13.41
N GLY A 66 15.08 6.57 -14.42
CA GLY A 66 14.45 7.90 -14.50
C GLY A 66 13.40 8.10 -13.40
N PRO A 67 12.84 9.31 -13.29
CA PRO A 67 11.73 9.56 -12.35
C PRO A 67 10.54 8.66 -12.67
N PHE A 68 9.75 8.29 -11.63
CA PHE A 68 8.57 7.43 -11.83
C PHE A 68 7.58 8.10 -12.80
N PRO A 69 7.15 7.42 -13.86
CA PRO A 69 6.40 8.06 -14.92
C PRO A 69 4.89 8.18 -14.64
N GLY A 70 4.35 7.36 -13.72
CA GLY A 70 2.92 7.26 -13.41
C GLY A 70 2.48 8.09 -12.22
N THR A 71 1.19 8.28 -12.11
CA THR A 71 0.51 8.86 -10.94
C THR A 71 0.30 7.84 -9.84
N ILE A 72 0.04 6.60 -10.23
CA ILE A 72 -0.15 5.44 -9.35
C ILE A 72 0.83 4.33 -9.73
N CYS A 73 1.17 3.47 -8.77
CA CYS A 73 1.81 2.20 -9.08
C CYS A 73 0.74 1.16 -9.41
N THR A 74 1.00 0.33 -10.43
CA THR A 74 0.06 -0.70 -10.91
C THR A 74 0.78 -2.02 -11.05
N SER A 75 0.77 -2.81 -9.98
CA SER A 75 1.53 -4.06 -9.89
C SER A 75 0.62 -5.26 -10.17
N VAL A 76 0.80 -5.91 -11.32
CA VAL A 76 -0.06 -6.99 -11.82
C VAL A 76 0.54 -8.35 -11.49
N ASN A 77 -0.24 -9.25 -10.92
CA ASN A 77 0.07 -10.66 -10.64
C ASN A 77 1.35 -10.85 -9.81
N GLU A 78 2.46 -11.25 -10.44
CA GLU A 78 3.76 -11.46 -9.79
C GLU A 78 4.51 -10.16 -9.47
N GLN A 79 4.02 -9.01 -9.93
CA GLN A 79 4.59 -7.73 -9.54
C GLN A 79 4.19 -7.41 -8.11
N VAL A 80 5.17 -7.12 -7.29
CA VAL A 80 5.00 -6.86 -5.86
C VAL A 80 4.60 -5.41 -5.62
N VAL A 81 5.46 -4.48 -6.09
CA VAL A 81 5.29 -3.02 -5.95
C VAL A 81 5.92 -2.30 -7.14
N HIS A 82 5.62 -1.03 -7.26
CA HIS A 82 6.19 -0.06 -8.22
C HIS A 82 6.00 -0.43 -9.70
N GLY A 83 4.97 -1.23 -10.01
CA GLY A 83 4.62 -1.52 -11.41
C GLY A 83 4.28 -0.25 -12.16
N ILE A 84 4.94 -0.04 -13.31
CA ILE A 84 4.72 1.14 -14.17
C ILE A 84 3.44 0.96 -14.99
N PRO A 85 2.51 1.94 -14.98
CA PRO A 85 1.33 1.93 -15.83
C PRO A 85 1.70 1.80 -17.32
N ASN A 86 1.03 0.89 -18.03
CA ASN A 86 1.35 0.56 -19.41
C ASN A 86 0.10 0.24 -20.24
N ASP A 87 0.28 -0.02 -21.53
CA ASP A 87 -0.78 -0.28 -22.50
C ASP A 87 -1.17 -1.77 -22.62
N VAL A 88 -0.70 -2.65 -21.71
CA VAL A 88 -1.09 -4.07 -21.70
C VAL A 88 -2.46 -4.22 -21.04
N PRO A 89 -3.46 -4.78 -21.74
CA PRO A 89 -4.79 -4.97 -21.16
C PRO A 89 -4.77 -6.02 -20.04
N LEU A 90 -5.47 -5.72 -18.96
CA LEU A 90 -5.74 -6.67 -17.87
C LEU A 90 -6.62 -7.83 -18.39
N LYS A 91 -6.43 -9.01 -17.85
CA LYS A 91 -7.13 -10.24 -18.24
C LYS A 91 -8.02 -10.72 -17.12
N ASP A 92 -9.02 -11.52 -17.47
CA ASP A 92 -9.79 -12.28 -16.49
C ASP A 92 -8.88 -13.24 -15.73
N GLY A 93 -8.99 -13.24 -14.41
CA GLY A 93 -8.10 -13.99 -13.51
C GLY A 93 -6.86 -13.25 -13.03
N ASP A 94 -6.54 -12.07 -13.55
CA ASP A 94 -5.46 -11.23 -13.00
C ASP A 94 -5.84 -10.66 -11.63
N ILE A 95 -4.83 -10.30 -10.86
CA ILE A 95 -4.95 -9.36 -9.75
C ILE A 95 -4.07 -8.13 -10.01
N ILE A 96 -4.44 -7.00 -9.45
CA ILE A 96 -3.67 -5.78 -9.57
C ILE A 96 -3.61 -5.05 -8.23
N SER A 97 -2.41 -4.84 -7.71
CA SER A 97 -2.18 -3.94 -6.58
C SER A 97 -2.04 -2.52 -7.14
N VAL A 98 -2.94 -1.65 -6.71
CA VAL A 98 -2.89 -0.22 -7.03
C VAL A 98 -2.49 0.53 -5.78
N ASP A 99 -1.41 1.27 -5.89
CA ASP A 99 -0.86 2.10 -4.83
C ASP A 99 -0.88 3.56 -5.27
N CYS A 100 -1.34 4.44 -4.39
CA CYS A 100 -1.67 5.82 -4.71
C CYS A 100 -1.27 6.77 -3.60
N GLY A 101 -0.46 7.77 -3.94
CA GLY A 101 -0.07 8.83 -3.04
C GLY A 101 -0.54 10.22 -3.49
N THR A 102 -0.95 11.05 -2.53
CA THR A 102 -1.40 12.43 -2.77
C THR A 102 -0.71 13.42 -1.83
N LEU A 103 -0.57 14.66 -2.26
CA LEU A 103 -0.22 15.79 -1.42
C LEU A 103 -1.38 16.79 -1.42
N LEU A 104 -2.02 16.95 -0.27
CA LEU A 104 -3.12 17.88 -0.07
C LEU A 104 -2.88 18.69 1.20
N ASN A 105 -3.07 20.01 1.13
CA ASN A 105 -2.89 20.93 2.27
C ASN A 105 -1.52 20.81 2.96
N GLY A 106 -0.46 20.46 2.19
CA GLY A 106 0.90 20.34 2.68
C GLY A 106 1.22 19.04 3.43
N PHE A 107 0.33 18.02 3.35
CA PHE A 107 0.53 16.70 3.93
C PHE A 107 0.27 15.61 2.91
N CYS A 108 1.08 14.54 2.97
CA CYS A 108 0.96 13.38 2.10
C CYS A 108 -0.12 12.41 2.62
N GLY A 109 -0.79 11.75 1.70
CA GLY A 109 -1.62 10.58 1.96
C GLY A 109 -1.11 9.42 1.14
N ASP A 110 -1.21 8.19 1.66
CA ASP A 110 -0.71 6.98 1.04
C ASP A 110 -1.57 5.79 1.38
N SER A 111 -1.91 4.97 0.37
CA SER A 111 -2.66 3.74 0.58
C SER A 111 -2.63 2.86 -0.67
N ALA A 112 -2.62 1.53 -0.47
CA ALA A 112 -2.67 0.55 -1.53
C ALA A 112 -3.77 -0.49 -1.30
N TYR A 113 -4.35 -0.97 -2.41
CA TYR A 113 -5.35 -2.03 -2.41
C TYR A 113 -5.13 -2.99 -3.58
N THR A 114 -5.25 -4.30 -3.34
CA THR A 114 -5.18 -5.32 -4.39
C THR A 114 -6.58 -5.72 -4.85
N PHE A 115 -6.84 -5.58 -6.14
CA PHE A 115 -8.11 -5.85 -6.80
C PHE A 115 -8.07 -7.14 -7.59
N CYS A 116 -9.20 -7.86 -7.64
CA CYS A 116 -9.42 -8.95 -8.57
C CYS A 116 -9.90 -8.38 -9.92
N VAL A 117 -9.39 -8.91 -11.03
CA VAL A 117 -9.85 -8.60 -12.38
C VAL A 117 -10.71 -9.75 -12.89
N GLY A 118 -12.03 -9.56 -12.93
CA GLY A 118 -12.95 -10.64 -13.22
C GLY A 118 -12.97 -11.74 -12.14
N GLU A 119 -12.95 -13.00 -12.54
CA GLU A 119 -13.00 -14.13 -11.63
C GLU A 119 -11.58 -14.68 -11.36
N VAL A 120 -11.19 -14.75 -10.08
CA VAL A 120 -9.90 -15.31 -9.66
C VAL A 120 -10.09 -16.62 -8.87
N GLY A 121 -9.08 -17.49 -8.90
CA GLY A 121 -9.08 -18.75 -8.17
C GLY A 121 -9.14 -18.58 -6.65
N PRO A 122 -9.62 -19.60 -5.90
CA PRO A 122 -9.77 -19.52 -4.45
C PRO A 122 -8.43 -19.31 -3.72
N GLU A 123 -7.34 -19.85 -4.25
CA GLU A 123 -6.00 -19.69 -3.71
C GLU A 123 -5.50 -18.24 -3.82
N ILE A 124 -5.96 -17.52 -4.84
CA ILE A 124 -5.64 -16.09 -5.01
C ILE A 124 -6.48 -15.26 -4.04
N LYS A 125 -7.78 -15.56 -3.92
CA LYS A 125 -8.64 -14.89 -2.91
C LYS A 125 -8.09 -15.07 -1.50
N GLU A 126 -7.56 -16.25 -1.18
CA GLU A 126 -6.93 -16.52 0.12
C GLU A 126 -5.65 -15.69 0.31
N LEU A 127 -4.79 -15.53 -0.72
CA LEU A 127 -3.62 -14.63 -0.65
C LEU A 127 -4.04 -13.20 -0.31
N LEU A 128 -5.04 -12.66 -1.01
CA LEU A 128 -5.52 -11.30 -0.77
C LEU A 128 -6.07 -11.15 0.65
N LYS A 129 -6.91 -12.09 1.07
CA LYS A 129 -7.49 -12.13 2.42
C LYS A 129 -6.41 -12.14 3.51
N ILE A 130 -5.44 -13.06 3.41
CA ILE A 130 -4.35 -13.17 4.39
C ILE A 130 -3.50 -11.91 4.42
N THR A 131 -3.24 -11.27 3.28
CA THR A 131 -2.49 -10.02 3.21
C THR A 131 -3.25 -8.88 3.89
N LYS A 132 -4.54 -8.75 3.62
CA LYS A 132 -5.40 -7.74 4.27
C LYS A 132 -5.54 -7.98 5.77
N GLU A 133 -5.73 -9.22 6.21
CA GLU A 133 -5.73 -9.59 7.64
C GLU A 133 -4.39 -9.23 8.31
N ALA A 134 -3.26 -9.52 7.66
CA ALA A 134 -1.94 -9.19 8.17
C ALA A 134 -1.75 -7.68 8.37
N LEU A 135 -2.28 -6.85 7.46
CA LEU A 135 -2.28 -5.40 7.60
C LEU A 135 -2.98 -4.98 8.90
N TYR A 136 -4.21 -5.44 9.14
CA TYR A 136 -4.95 -5.08 10.35
C TYR A 136 -4.29 -5.61 11.63
N LEU A 137 -3.73 -6.82 11.62
CA LEU A 137 -2.95 -7.34 12.75
C LEU A 137 -1.69 -6.50 13.02
N GLY A 138 -1.06 -5.97 11.98
CA GLY A 138 0.02 -4.99 12.11
C GLY A 138 -0.46 -3.70 12.78
N ILE A 139 -1.58 -3.15 12.30
CA ILE A 139 -2.20 -1.91 12.81
C ILE A 139 -2.58 -2.02 14.28
N GLU A 140 -3.11 -3.15 14.74
CA GLU A 140 -3.40 -3.40 16.16
C GLU A 140 -2.17 -3.28 17.07
N ASN A 141 -0.98 -3.37 16.50
CA ASN A 141 0.29 -3.21 17.19
C ASN A 141 0.89 -1.79 17.06
N ALA A 142 0.30 -0.91 16.27
CA ALA A 142 0.73 0.48 16.10
C ALA A 142 0.24 1.37 17.26
N VAL A 143 0.62 1.03 18.49
CA VAL A 143 0.13 1.62 19.74
C VAL A 143 1.29 2.18 20.56
N HIS A 144 1.05 3.33 21.22
CA HIS A 144 2.03 3.95 22.12
C HIS A 144 2.61 2.95 23.13
N GLY A 145 3.94 2.94 23.27
CA GLY A 145 4.66 2.04 24.15
C GLY A 145 5.04 0.68 23.55
N LYS A 146 4.40 0.24 22.47
CA LYS A 146 4.88 -0.89 21.66
C LYS A 146 6.07 -0.47 20.80
N ARG A 147 6.60 -1.40 20.02
CA ARG A 147 7.77 -1.18 19.17
C ARG A 147 7.50 -1.61 17.72
N LEU A 148 8.27 -1.09 16.78
CA LEU A 148 8.15 -1.45 15.35
C LEU A 148 8.23 -2.96 15.11
N GLY A 149 9.09 -3.68 15.86
CA GLY A 149 9.16 -5.12 15.77
C GLY A 149 7.90 -5.87 16.19
N ASP A 150 7.00 -5.24 16.96
CA ASP A 150 5.70 -5.84 17.31
C ASP A 150 4.75 -5.81 16.11
N ILE A 151 4.78 -4.73 15.31
CA ILE A 151 4.05 -4.62 14.04
C ILE A 151 4.53 -5.70 13.06
N GLY A 152 5.83 -5.71 12.77
CA GLY A 152 6.41 -6.65 11.80
C GLY A 152 6.27 -8.10 12.23
N PHE A 153 6.38 -8.40 13.53
CA PHE A 153 6.15 -9.74 14.05
C PHE A 153 4.70 -10.22 13.83
N ALA A 154 3.71 -9.36 14.05
CA ALA A 154 2.31 -9.70 13.86
C ALA A 154 2.01 -10.04 12.39
N ILE A 155 2.48 -9.21 11.46
CA ILE A 155 2.37 -9.43 10.01
C ILE A 155 3.05 -10.73 9.62
N GLN A 156 4.33 -10.87 9.95
CA GLN A 156 5.15 -12.02 9.56
C GLN A 156 4.57 -13.33 10.10
N SER A 157 4.22 -13.38 11.38
CA SER A 157 3.73 -14.61 12.01
C SER A 157 2.44 -15.09 11.37
N HIS A 158 1.52 -14.17 11.02
CA HIS A 158 0.26 -14.50 10.38
C HIS A 158 0.47 -15.09 8.99
N CYS A 159 1.28 -14.45 8.16
CA CYS A 159 1.53 -14.87 6.78
C CYS A 159 2.34 -16.16 6.71
N GLU A 160 3.45 -16.27 7.46
CA GLU A 160 4.33 -17.44 7.43
C GLU A 160 3.64 -18.70 8.00
N ALA A 161 2.71 -18.56 8.96
CA ALA A 161 1.88 -19.67 9.46
C ALA A 161 0.97 -20.26 8.38
N LYS A 162 0.69 -19.52 7.30
CA LYS A 162 -0.06 -19.93 6.13
C LYS A 162 0.84 -20.26 4.92
N SER A 163 2.14 -20.34 5.14
CA SER A 163 3.16 -20.63 4.11
C SER A 163 3.30 -19.55 3.02
N TYR A 164 2.89 -18.31 3.29
CA TYR A 164 3.14 -17.17 2.43
C TYR A 164 4.48 -16.51 2.73
N GLY A 165 5.14 -15.97 1.70
CA GLY A 165 6.38 -15.21 1.83
C GLY A 165 6.11 -13.75 2.23
N VAL A 166 6.95 -13.20 3.11
CA VAL A 166 6.92 -11.78 3.49
C VAL A 166 8.13 -11.09 2.90
N VAL A 167 7.92 -10.12 2.02
CA VAL A 167 8.98 -9.31 1.40
C VAL A 167 9.70 -8.51 2.47
N ARG A 168 11.03 -8.40 2.36
CA ARG A 168 11.89 -7.77 3.37
C ARG A 168 12.69 -6.57 2.86
N GLU A 169 12.85 -6.48 1.57
CA GLU A 169 13.65 -5.47 0.87
C GLU A 169 12.91 -4.14 0.73
N PHE A 170 11.59 -4.19 0.77
CA PHE A 170 10.68 -3.05 0.82
C PHE A 170 9.90 -3.09 2.13
N VAL A 171 9.67 -1.92 2.70
CA VAL A 171 9.10 -1.77 4.04
C VAL A 171 8.25 -0.51 4.08
N GLY A 172 7.31 -0.47 5.00
CA GLY A 172 6.56 0.73 5.31
C GLY A 172 7.43 1.85 5.90
N HIS A 173 6.86 3.00 6.09
CA HIS A 173 7.61 4.21 6.45
C HIS A 173 6.80 5.16 7.33
N GLY A 174 7.48 6.12 7.95
CA GLY A 174 6.82 7.30 8.47
C GLY A 174 6.28 8.16 7.33
N ILE A 175 5.23 8.90 7.59
CA ILE A 175 4.60 9.78 6.60
C ILE A 175 4.16 11.11 7.24
N GLY A 176 4.19 12.18 6.47
CA GLY A 176 3.83 13.50 6.96
C GLY A 176 3.83 14.55 5.87
N ARG A 177 4.70 15.53 5.98
CA ARG A 177 4.92 16.54 4.94
C ARG A 177 5.70 15.97 3.75
N GLU A 178 6.55 14.98 4.03
CA GLU A 178 7.23 14.17 3.02
C GLU A 178 6.52 12.81 2.91
N MET A 179 6.53 12.24 1.70
CA MET A 179 5.97 10.92 1.44
C MET A 179 6.68 9.87 2.30
N HIS A 180 8.00 9.87 2.31
CA HIS A 180 8.81 8.95 3.08
C HIS A 180 9.56 9.69 4.20
N GLU A 181 9.12 9.47 5.43
CA GLU A 181 9.77 9.94 6.65
C GLU A 181 10.31 8.77 7.48
N ASP A 182 11.16 9.05 8.47
CA ASP A 182 11.48 8.08 9.51
C ASP A 182 10.24 7.78 10.39
N PRO A 183 10.12 6.56 10.94
CA PRO A 183 11.03 5.42 10.79
C PRO A 183 10.65 4.51 9.63
N GLN A 184 11.55 3.62 9.21
CA GLN A 184 11.18 2.45 8.43
C GLN A 184 10.28 1.52 9.25
N VAL A 185 9.26 0.91 8.63
CA VAL A 185 8.27 0.03 9.25
C VAL A 185 8.32 -1.36 8.59
N PRO A 186 9.24 -2.24 8.99
CA PRO A 186 9.37 -3.55 8.39
C PRO A 186 8.14 -4.44 8.63
N ASN A 187 7.76 -5.22 7.62
CA ASN A 187 6.70 -6.23 7.69
C ASN A 187 7.15 -7.54 8.37
N TYR A 188 8.31 -7.55 8.97
CA TYR A 188 8.92 -8.65 9.70
C TYR A 188 9.64 -8.14 10.93
N GLY A 189 9.89 -9.01 11.91
CA GLY A 189 10.60 -8.56 13.11
C GLY A 189 10.47 -9.50 14.30
N ARG A 190 10.91 -9.00 15.44
CA ARG A 190 10.80 -9.68 16.73
C ARG A 190 10.05 -8.79 17.72
N ARG A 191 9.19 -9.39 18.51
CA ARG A 191 8.46 -8.68 19.57
C ARG A 191 9.42 -7.91 20.50
N GLY A 192 9.03 -6.70 20.86
CA GLY A 192 9.77 -5.85 21.78
C GLY A 192 11.08 -5.26 21.22
N THR A 193 11.31 -5.31 19.90
CA THR A 193 12.52 -4.75 19.26
C THR A 193 12.20 -3.54 18.38
N GLY A 194 13.24 -2.81 18.02
CA GLY A 194 13.13 -1.62 17.17
C GLY A 194 12.69 -0.36 17.92
N THR A 195 12.39 0.68 17.18
CA THR A 195 11.99 1.99 17.70
C THR A 195 10.69 1.88 18.49
N MET A 196 10.65 2.53 19.67
CA MET A 196 9.43 2.62 20.47
C MET A 196 8.43 3.55 19.81
N LEU A 197 7.21 3.08 19.69
CA LEU A 197 6.09 3.84 19.11
C LEU A 197 5.60 4.89 20.12
N LYS A 198 5.39 6.10 19.63
CA LYS A 198 4.91 7.23 20.43
C LYS A 198 3.65 7.82 19.78
N LYS A 199 2.68 8.27 20.61
CA LYS A 199 1.51 9.01 20.13
C LYS A 199 1.97 10.14 19.19
N GLY A 200 1.30 10.29 18.05
CA GLY A 200 1.61 11.31 17.04
C GLY A 200 2.60 10.86 15.96
N MET A 201 3.20 9.67 16.04
CA MET A 201 3.85 9.05 14.88
C MET A 201 2.78 8.70 13.86
N CYS A 202 2.99 9.07 12.59
CA CYS A 202 2.16 8.64 11.47
C CYS A 202 2.97 7.69 10.60
N LEU A 203 2.39 6.53 10.29
CA LEU A 203 3.08 5.40 9.66
C LEU A 203 2.25 4.84 8.51
N ALA A 204 2.89 4.57 7.37
CA ALA A 204 2.40 3.67 6.35
C ALA A 204 2.74 2.23 6.77
N ILE A 205 1.72 1.39 6.91
CA ILE A 205 1.85 -0.04 7.19
C ILE A 205 1.37 -0.78 5.96
N GLU A 206 2.27 -1.51 5.29
CA GLU A 206 2.09 -1.96 3.90
C GLU A 206 2.65 -3.37 3.69
N PRO A 207 2.02 -4.42 4.22
CA PRO A 207 2.46 -5.78 3.96
C PRO A 207 2.45 -6.12 2.46
N MET A 208 3.61 -6.57 1.97
CA MET A 208 3.85 -7.12 0.65
C MET A 208 4.05 -8.62 0.78
N ILE A 209 3.06 -9.39 0.37
CA ILE A 209 2.97 -10.83 0.62
C ILE A 209 2.98 -11.61 -0.69
N THR A 210 3.76 -12.68 -0.74
CA THR A 210 3.94 -13.51 -1.92
C THR A 210 3.35 -14.91 -1.73
N GLN A 211 2.73 -15.45 -2.76
CA GLN A 211 2.17 -16.81 -2.74
C GLN A 211 3.26 -17.90 -2.63
N GLY A 212 4.50 -17.53 -2.93
CA GLY A 212 5.63 -18.45 -2.92
C GLY A 212 6.81 -17.95 -2.10
N SER A 213 7.98 -17.97 -2.72
CA SER A 213 9.20 -17.46 -2.10
C SER A 213 9.12 -15.94 -1.88
N ARG A 214 9.60 -15.45 -0.73
CA ARG A 214 9.73 -14.03 -0.43
C ARG A 214 10.75 -13.28 -1.29
N GLN A 215 11.54 -13.98 -2.08
CA GLN A 215 12.61 -13.41 -2.89
C GLN A 215 12.05 -12.62 -4.06
N ILE A 216 12.61 -11.45 -4.29
CA ILE A 216 12.18 -10.50 -5.32
C ILE A 216 13.31 -10.18 -6.30
N VAL A 217 12.93 -9.62 -7.44
CA VAL A 217 13.83 -9.13 -8.48
C VAL A 217 13.31 -7.80 -8.97
N MET A 218 14.19 -6.81 -9.09
CA MET A 218 13.91 -5.55 -9.76
C MET A 218 14.01 -5.74 -11.27
N GLU A 219 13.02 -5.25 -12.01
CA GLU A 219 13.03 -5.28 -13.48
C GLU A 219 13.99 -4.23 -14.07
N ARG A 220 14.25 -4.35 -15.37
CA ARG A 220 15.21 -3.47 -16.06
C ARG A 220 14.75 -2.02 -16.19
N ASP A 221 13.47 -1.76 -15.94
CA ASP A 221 12.91 -0.39 -15.94
C ASP A 221 13.37 0.43 -14.71
N GLY A 222 14.00 -0.21 -13.73
CA GLY A 222 14.54 0.42 -12.54
C GLY A 222 13.49 0.76 -11.47
N TRP A 223 12.24 0.25 -11.65
CA TRP A 223 11.12 0.48 -10.74
C TRP A 223 10.37 -0.78 -10.37
N THR A 224 9.86 -1.50 -11.38
CA THR A 224 8.99 -2.67 -11.16
C THR A 224 9.70 -3.76 -10.39
N VAL A 225 9.14 -4.15 -9.27
CA VAL A 225 9.62 -5.26 -8.44
C VAL A 225 8.66 -6.43 -8.58
N ARG A 226 9.19 -7.62 -8.85
CA ARG A 226 8.40 -8.85 -8.96
C ARG A 226 8.97 -9.98 -8.11
N THR A 227 8.16 -11.00 -7.88
CA THR A 227 8.61 -12.24 -7.26
C THR A 227 9.63 -12.97 -8.15
N ASN A 228 10.64 -13.58 -7.54
CA ASN A 228 11.64 -14.32 -8.29
C ASN A 228 11.08 -15.60 -8.92
N ASP A 229 10.10 -16.22 -8.26
CA ASP A 229 9.46 -17.47 -8.70
C ASP A 229 8.23 -17.24 -9.60
N ARG A 230 7.90 -15.99 -9.94
CA ARG A 230 6.77 -15.60 -10.79
C ARG A 230 5.39 -15.99 -10.23
N LYS A 231 5.30 -16.27 -8.94
CA LYS A 231 4.01 -16.44 -8.28
C LYS A 231 3.40 -15.12 -7.88
N PHE A 232 2.09 -15.13 -7.66
CA PHE A 232 1.33 -13.92 -7.32
C PHE A 232 1.83 -13.24 -6.05
N ALA A 233 1.71 -11.91 -6.01
CA ALA A 233 1.93 -11.10 -4.83
C ALA A 233 0.73 -10.19 -4.59
N ALA A 234 0.50 -9.83 -3.33
CA ALA A 234 -0.53 -8.89 -2.91
C ALA A 234 0.07 -7.81 -2.02
N HIS A 235 -0.47 -6.60 -2.14
CA HIS A 235 -0.08 -5.43 -1.38
C HIS A 235 -1.35 -4.72 -0.89
N PHE A 236 -1.45 -4.49 0.41
CA PHE A 236 -2.48 -3.66 1.04
C PHE A 236 -1.79 -2.70 1.99
N GLU A 237 -2.31 -1.49 2.09
CA GLU A 237 -1.69 -0.45 2.88
C GLU A 237 -2.71 0.48 3.53
N HIS A 238 -2.42 0.84 4.75
CA HIS A 238 -3.06 1.96 5.44
C HIS A 238 -2.05 2.90 6.07
N THR A 239 -2.31 4.20 5.94
CA THR A 239 -1.69 5.21 6.81
C THR A 239 -2.43 5.25 8.14
N VAL A 240 -1.66 5.20 9.25
CA VAL A 240 -2.19 5.24 10.60
C VAL A 240 -1.47 6.26 11.47
N ALA A 241 -2.17 6.85 12.44
CA ALA A 241 -1.55 7.59 13.54
C ALA A 241 -1.49 6.70 14.79
N VAL A 242 -0.31 6.63 15.41
CA VAL A 242 -0.10 5.89 16.66
C VAL A 242 -0.88 6.57 17.79
N GLY A 243 -1.80 5.84 18.40
CA GLY A 243 -2.64 6.30 19.50
C GLY A 243 -2.25 5.71 20.85
N MET A 244 -2.92 6.12 21.95
CA MET A 244 -2.63 5.67 23.33
C MET A 244 -3.14 4.25 23.63
N GLY A 245 -4.19 3.79 23.02
CA GLY A 245 -4.77 2.44 23.27
C GLY A 245 -5.05 1.67 21.99
N LYS A 246 -5.18 2.41 20.89
CA LYS A 246 -5.38 1.89 19.54
C LYS A 246 -4.77 2.84 18.52
N ALA A 247 -4.41 2.33 17.36
CA ALA A 247 -4.07 3.15 16.21
C ALA A 247 -5.33 3.86 15.68
N ASP A 248 -5.13 5.02 15.10
CA ASP A 248 -6.14 5.76 14.36
C ASP A 248 -5.85 5.61 12.86
N ILE A 249 -6.71 4.91 12.13
CA ILE A 249 -6.55 4.67 10.70
C ILE A 249 -6.99 5.92 9.95
N LEU A 250 -6.08 6.53 9.18
CA LEU A 250 -6.31 7.79 8.48
C LEU A 250 -6.84 7.58 7.05
N SER A 251 -6.43 6.51 6.37
CA SER A 251 -6.97 6.09 5.07
C SER A 251 -8.22 5.22 5.24
N SER A 252 -8.97 4.96 4.17
CA SER A 252 -10.19 4.16 4.27
C SER A 252 -10.40 3.29 3.03
N PHE A 253 -10.68 2.01 3.24
CA PHE A 253 -11.12 1.10 2.19
C PHE A 253 -12.64 1.14 1.96
N GLU A 254 -13.42 1.79 2.80
CA GLU A 254 -14.88 1.85 2.69
C GLU A 254 -15.37 2.36 1.32
N TYR A 255 -14.69 3.36 0.75
CA TYR A 255 -15.03 3.87 -0.57
C TYR A 255 -14.84 2.82 -1.67
N ILE A 256 -13.79 2.01 -1.55
CA ILE A 256 -13.47 0.92 -2.49
C ILE A 256 -14.50 -0.20 -2.32
N GLU A 257 -14.76 -0.60 -1.09
CA GLU A 257 -15.68 -1.70 -0.75
C GLU A 257 -17.12 -1.37 -1.16
N GLN A 258 -17.55 -0.11 -1.06
CA GLN A 258 -18.84 0.35 -1.58
C GLN A 258 -18.96 0.18 -3.11
N VAL A 259 -17.87 0.38 -3.85
CA VAL A 259 -17.83 0.17 -5.31
C VAL A 259 -17.83 -1.31 -5.66
N LEU A 260 -17.05 -2.11 -4.94
CA LEU A 260 -16.88 -3.55 -5.21
C LEU A 260 -18.07 -4.40 -4.75
N GLY A 261 -18.79 -3.98 -3.69
CA GLY A 261 -19.87 -4.75 -3.09
C GLY A 261 -19.40 -6.14 -2.66
N ASP A 262 -20.11 -7.18 -3.09
CA ASP A 262 -19.81 -8.59 -2.78
C ASP A 262 -18.47 -9.09 -3.37
N LYS A 263 -17.81 -8.29 -4.22
CA LYS A 263 -16.48 -8.59 -4.79
C LYS A 263 -15.33 -8.05 -3.94
N SER A 264 -15.61 -7.36 -2.84
CA SER A 264 -14.57 -6.92 -1.91
C SER A 264 -13.91 -8.11 -1.20
N ILE A 265 -12.62 -7.95 -0.88
CA ILE A 265 -11.84 -8.95 -0.14
C ILE A 265 -11.89 -8.63 1.36
#